data_18d1d0024bcc3a4789d4855f3af6191b
#
_entry.id   18d1d0024bcc3a4789d4855f3af6191b
#
_cell.length_a   1.000
_cell.length_b   1.000
_cell.length_c   1.000
_cell.angle_alpha   90.00
_cell.angle_beta   90.00
_cell.angle_gamma   90.00
#
_symmetry.space_group_name_H-M   'P 1'
#
loop_
_entity.id
_entity.type
_entity.pdbx_description
1 polymer ?
#
loop_
_entity_poly.entity_id
_entity_poly.type
_entity_poly.pdbx_seq_one_letter_code
_entity_poly.pdbx_strand_id
1 'polypeptide(L)'
;ADSTPKAYALRLDLSEFAIADELWSVFDPNTILPRDPASFTVDLTGSAKVLVNLFNSAGGTTLKTDVGLPVEVQDVALQQFNLTAAGAKVTSVGQFQFDNSDLFTVEGIPRPEGQLEIEIDGAYGLMDRLIEIGLIQKSEAIGLRMMLSMLTAPGPTDDALKTLIEITKEGHVIANGQRLR
;
A
#
# COMPACT_ATOMS: atom_id res chain seq x y z
N ALA A 1 -9.39 27.32 15.46
CA ALA A 1 -9.43 26.07 14.70
C ALA A 1 -10.56 25.22 15.26
N ASP A 2 -11.38 24.66 14.39
CA ASP A 2 -12.39 23.68 14.75
C ASP A 2 -11.67 22.41 15.16
N SER A 3 -11.75 22.03 16.44
CA SER A 3 -11.02 20.88 16.98
C SER A 3 -11.74 19.54 16.74
N THR A 4 -12.86 19.56 16.04
CA THR A 4 -13.65 18.36 15.76
C THR A 4 -13.08 17.63 14.55
N PRO A 5 -12.80 16.32 14.62
CA PRO A 5 -12.40 15.52 13.46
C PRO A 5 -13.47 15.59 12.37
N LYS A 6 -13.04 15.69 11.13
CA LYS A 6 -13.93 15.69 9.94
C LYS A 6 -13.67 14.45 9.12
N ALA A 7 -14.74 13.84 8.65
CA ALA A 7 -14.64 12.72 7.73
C ALA A 7 -14.05 13.15 6.38
N TYR A 8 -13.23 12.29 5.81
CA TYR A 8 -12.73 12.41 4.44
C TYR A 8 -12.91 11.11 3.68
N ALA A 9 -12.96 11.19 2.38
CA ALA A 9 -12.95 10.06 1.48
C ALA A 9 -12.08 10.41 0.26
N LEU A 10 -11.35 9.41 -0.22
CA LEU A 10 -10.56 9.49 -1.45
C LEU A 10 -10.82 8.23 -2.25
N ARG A 11 -11.26 8.39 -3.49
CA ARG A 11 -11.37 7.30 -4.46
C ARG A 11 -10.60 7.64 -5.72
N LEU A 12 -9.72 6.74 -6.12
CA LEU A 12 -9.02 6.80 -7.40
C LEU A 12 -9.32 5.50 -8.15
N ASP A 13 -9.62 5.64 -9.43
CA ASP A 13 -9.89 4.51 -10.31
C ASP A 13 -9.18 4.77 -11.65
N LEU A 14 -8.32 3.86 -12.03
CA LEU A 14 -7.64 3.82 -13.33
C LEU A 14 -7.90 2.46 -13.94
N SER A 15 -8.69 2.41 -14.98
CA SER A 15 -9.05 1.19 -15.67
C SER A 15 -8.53 1.17 -17.09
N GLU A 16 -8.28 -0.04 -17.59
CA GLU A 16 -7.88 -0.28 -18.99
C GLU A 16 -6.64 0.51 -19.44
N PHE A 17 -5.68 0.71 -18.52
CA PHE A 17 -4.41 1.34 -18.87
C PHE A 17 -3.56 0.37 -19.67
N ALA A 18 -3.36 0.68 -20.95
CA ALA A 18 -2.52 -0.10 -21.86
C ALA A 18 -1.22 0.67 -22.17
N ILE A 19 -0.11 -0.04 -22.19
CA ILE A 19 1.18 0.47 -22.64
C ILE A 19 1.29 0.19 -24.13
N ALA A 20 1.75 1.16 -24.91
CA ALA A 20 1.95 1.02 -26.35
C ALA A 20 2.99 -0.09 -26.66
N ASP A 21 2.78 -0.79 -27.79
CA ASP A 21 3.65 -1.92 -28.20
C ASP A 21 5.11 -1.50 -28.40
N GLU A 22 5.35 -0.27 -28.82
CA GLU A 22 6.68 0.29 -28.98
C GLU A 22 7.45 0.35 -27.66
N LEU A 23 6.76 0.70 -26.56
CA LEU A 23 7.35 0.72 -25.22
C LEU A 23 7.55 -0.71 -24.70
N TRP A 24 6.59 -1.61 -24.95
CA TRP A 24 6.73 -3.02 -24.60
C TRP A 24 7.96 -3.65 -25.26
N SER A 25 8.22 -3.34 -26.54
CA SER A 25 9.34 -3.91 -27.30
C SER A 25 10.71 -3.55 -26.73
N VAL A 26 10.82 -2.51 -25.88
CA VAL A 26 12.07 -2.09 -25.25
C VAL A 26 12.51 -3.05 -24.15
N PHE A 27 11.58 -3.54 -23.33
CA PHE A 27 11.91 -4.39 -22.18
C PHE A 27 11.36 -5.82 -22.26
N ASP A 28 10.37 -6.07 -23.10
CA ASP A 28 9.81 -7.40 -23.36
C ASP A 28 9.60 -7.65 -24.87
N PRO A 29 10.67 -7.69 -25.68
CA PRO A 29 10.56 -7.91 -27.11
C PRO A 29 10.02 -9.29 -27.47
N ASN A 30 10.11 -10.26 -26.57
CA ASN A 30 9.68 -11.64 -26.78
C ASN A 30 8.23 -11.91 -26.32
N THR A 31 7.52 -10.90 -25.84
CA THR A 31 6.11 -11.00 -25.40
C THR A 31 5.91 -12.09 -24.31
N ILE A 32 6.78 -12.09 -23.32
CA ILE A 32 6.76 -13.02 -22.19
C ILE A 32 5.76 -12.59 -21.14
N LEU A 33 5.66 -11.26 -20.90
CA LEU A 33 4.69 -10.69 -19.98
C LEU A 33 3.31 -10.58 -20.63
N PRO A 34 2.23 -10.91 -19.91
CA PRO A 34 0.87 -10.61 -20.35
C PRO A 34 0.70 -9.12 -20.60
N ARG A 35 0.12 -8.76 -21.73
CA ARG A 35 -0.14 -7.36 -22.15
C ARG A 35 -1.57 -6.91 -21.90
N ASP A 36 -2.29 -7.64 -21.04
CA ASP A 36 -3.63 -7.24 -20.61
C ASP A 36 -3.58 -5.83 -20.01
N PRO A 37 -4.60 -5.01 -20.26
CA PRO A 37 -4.68 -3.68 -19.68
C PRO A 37 -4.55 -3.71 -18.16
N ALA A 38 -3.72 -2.83 -17.62
CA ALA A 38 -3.58 -2.66 -16.18
C ALA A 38 -4.78 -1.92 -15.59
N SER A 39 -5.13 -2.23 -14.38
CA SER A 39 -6.15 -1.52 -13.61
C SER A 39 -5.67 -1.26 -12.20
N PHE A 40 -6.08 -0.12 -11.65
CA PHE A 40 -5.78 0.30 -10.29
C PHE A 40 -7.00 0.97 -9.68
N THR A 41 -7.39 0.52 -8.50
CA THR A 41 -8.46 1.16 -7.71
C THR A 41 -7.98 1.30 -6.28
N VAL A 42 -8.17 2.47 -5.71
CA VAL A 42 -8.04 2.70 -4.27
C VAL A 42 -9.25 3.46 -3.76
N ASP A 43 -9.82 3.01 -2.66
CA ASP A 43 -10.93 3.65 -1.94
C ASP A 43 -10.55 3.74 -0.47
N LEU A 44 -10.39 4.97 0.00
CA LEU A 44 -10.00 5.30 1.37
C LEU A 44 -11.07 6.16 2.02
N THR A 45 -11.40 5.86 3.26
CA THR A 45 -12.21 6.70 4.12
C THR A 45 -11.51 6.91 5.45
N GLY A 46 -11.90 7.94 6.18
CA GLY A 46 -11.32 8.17 7.50
C GLY A 46 -11.80 9.46 8.12
N SER A 47 -11.17 9.82 9.23
CA SER A 47 -11.38 11.10 9.89
C SER A 47 -10.06 11.76 10.24
N ALA A 48 -10.03 13.07 10.14
CA ALA A 48 -8.85 13.88 10.43
C ALA A 48 -9.24 15.23 11.02
N LYS A 49 -8.37 15.76 11.87
CA LYS A 49 -8.50 17.06 12.49
C LYS A 49 -7.55 18.04 11.80
N VAL A 50 -8.09 19.12 11.27
CA VAL A 50 -7.31 20.19 10.63
C VAL A 50 -6.79 21.15 11.69
N LEU A 51 -5.48 21.28 11.83
CA LEU A 51 -4.83 22.09 12.86
C LEU A 51 -4.67 23.55 12.47
N VAL A 52 -4.81 23.88 11.17
CA VAL A 52 -4.67 25.26 10.66
C VAL A 52 -5.87 25.65 9.82
N ASN A 53 -6.14 26.95 9.80
CA ASN A 53 -7.19 27.50 8.95
C ASN A 53 -6.63 27.67 7.52
N LEU A 54 -6.78 26.63 6.69
CA LEU A 54 -6.27 26.60 5.31
C LEU A 54 -6.87 27.71 4.41
N PHE A 55 -7.98 28.33 4.85
CA PHE A 55 -8.71 29.36 4.09
C PHE A 55 -8.43 30.79 4.53
N ASN A 56 -7.61 31.02 5.56
CA ASN A 56 -7.23 32.35 6.00
C ASN A 56 -5.89 32.80 5.39
N SER A 57 -5.79 32.78 4.07
CA SER A 57 -4.59 33.20 3.32
C SER A 57 -4.49 34.75 3.13
N ALA A 58 -5.09 35.55 4.00
CA ALA A 58 -4.98 37.01 3.92
C ALA A 58 -3.69 37.59 4.53
N GLY A 59 -2.74 36.78 4.93
CA GLY A 59 -1.41 37.22 5.39
C GLY A 59 -0.41 36.14 5.08
N GLY A 60 0.53 36.48 4.19
CA GLY A 60 1.59 35.60 3.63
C GLY A 60 2.33 34.73 4.66
N THR A 61 1.68 33.72 5.14
CA THR A 61 2.28 32.71 5.96
C THR A 61 2.90 31.69 5.01
N THR A 62 4.20 31.84 4.76
CA THR A 62 5.03 30.77 4.25
C THR A 62 4.75 29.53 5.10
N LEU A 63 4.23 28.48 4.50
CA LEU A 63 4.19 27.15 5.12
C LEU A 63 5.64 26.82 5.50
N LYS A 64 5.96 26.93 6.80
CA LYS A 64 7.23 26.44 7.30
C LYS A 64 7.19 24.93 7.16
N THR A 65 7.95 24.41 6.25
CA THR A 65 8.07 22.99 5.88
C THR A 65 8.65 22.12 7.00
N ASP A 66 8.99 22.71 8.15
CA ASP A 66 9.59 22.02 9.31
C ASP A 66 8.60 21.46 10.32
N VAL A 67 7.31 21.64 10.11
CA VAL A 67 6.27 21.11 11.01
C VAL A 67 5.35 20.27 10.15
N GLY A 68 5.31 18.98 10.38
CA GLY A 68 4.52 17.97 9.66
C GLY A 68 3.16 18.43 9.09
N LEU A 69 2.47 17.59 8.40
CA LEU A 69 1.18 17.92 7.78
C LEU A 69 0.29 18.62 8.81
N PRO A 70 -0.36 19.75 8.46
CA PRO A 70 -1.22 20.51 9.39
C PRO A 70 -2.55 19.79 9.68
N VAL A 71 -2.48 18.47 9.73
CA VAL A 71 -3.62 17.55 9.85
C VAL A 71 -3.22 16.41 10.77
N GLU A 72 -4.02 16.17 11.80
CA GLU A 72 -3.97 14.96 12.63
C GLU A 72 -4.96 13.94 12.08
N VAL A 73 -4.46 12.86 11.49
CA VAL A 73 -5.28 11.71 11.09
C VAL A 73 -5.69 10.97 12.36
N GLN A 74 -6.99 10.69 12.52
CA GLN A 74 -7.53 9.93 13.64
C GLN A 74 -7.70 8.45 13.27
N ASP A 75 -8.22 8.22 12.09
CA ASP A 75 -8.41 6.89 11.53
C ASP A 75 -8.31 6.90 10.00
N VAL A 76 -8.00 5.75 9.44
CA VAL A 76 -8.05 5.46 8.01
C VAL A 76 -8.60 4.06 7.80
N ALA A 77 -9.53 3.91 6.87
CA ALA A 77 -10.02 2.63 6.40
C ALA A 77 -9.76 2.51 4.90
N LEU A 78 -8.97 1.53 4.52
CA LEU A 78 -8.79 1.09 3.14
C LEU A 78 -9.95 0.17 2.80
N GLN A 79 -10.98 0.74 2.18
CA GLN A 79 -12.19 0.00 1.78
C GLN A 79 -11.89 -0.95 0.62
N GLN A 80 -11.01 -0.51 -0.26
CA GLN A 80 -10.62 -1.26 -1.44
C GLN A 80 -9.25 -0.81 -1.95
N PHE A 81 -8.39 -1.76 -2.22
CA PHE A 81 -7.21 -1.62 -3.05
C PHE A 81 -7.19 -2.77 -4.03
N ASN A 82 -7.16 -2.47 -5.32
CA ASN A 82 -6.97 -3.46 -6.38
C ASN A 82 -5.91 -2.94 -7.34
N LEU A 83 -4.96 -3.79 -7.66
CA LEU A 83 -3.98 -3.57 -8.72
C LEU A 83 -3.91 -4.84 -9.56
N THR A 84 -4.11 -4.70 -10.85
CA THR A 84 -3.92 -5.80 -11.81
C THR A 84 -2.96 -5.32 -12.88
N ALA A 85 -1.86 -6.02 -13.08
CA ALA A 85 -0.87 -5.71 -14.10
C ALA A 85 0.00 -6.93 -14.40
N ALA A 86 0.40 -7.11 -15.65
CA ALA A 86 1.37 -8.12 -16.11
C ALA A 86 1.07 -9.55 -15.63
N GLY A 87 -0.22 -9.89 -15.51
CA GLY A 87 -0.70 -11.20 -15.09
C GLY A 87 -0.62 -11.46 -13.58
N ALA A 88 -0.43 -10.43 -12.76
CA ALA A 88 -0.55 -10.50 -11.32
C ALA A 88 -1.66 -9.56 -10.83
N LYS A 89 -2.22 -9.91 -9.67
CA LYS A 89 -3.28 -9.13 -9.01
C LYS A 89 -2.95 -8.98 -7.54
N VAL A 90 -3.11 -7.76 -7.01
CA VAL A 90 -3.00 -7.45 -5.59
C VAL A 90 -4.32 -6.87 -5.13
N THR A 91 -4.87 -7.40 -4.05
CA THR A 91 -6.03 -6.83 -3.37
C THR A 91 -5.69 -6.57 -1.91
N SER A 92 -6.25 -5.52 -1.34
CA SER A 92 -6.05 -5.24 0.06
C SER A 92 -7.24 -4.49 0.65
N VAL A 93 -7.52 -4.76 1.92
CA VAL A 93 -8.46 -4.04 2.77
C VAL A 93 -7.86 -3.88 4.16
N GLY A 94 -8.25 -2.84 4.88
CA GLY A 94 -7.69 -2.66 6.21
C GLY A 94 -8.22 -1.42 6.91
N GLN A 95 -7.86 -1.29 8.19
CA GLN A 95 -8.24 -0.13 8.99
C GLN A 95 -7.20 0.12 10.06
N PHE A 96 -6.91 1.39 10.30
CA PHE A 96 -6.00 1.85 11.34
C PHE A 96 -6.58 3.03 12.09
N GLN A 97 -6.32 3.07 13.38
CA GLN A 97 -6.50 4.23 14.25
C GLN A 97 -5.13 4.76 14.64
N PHE A 98 -5.03 6.06 14.89
CA PHE A 98 -3.77 6.72 15.21
C PHE A 98 -3.86 7.42 16.56
N ASP A 99 -2.95 7.04 17.46
CA ASP A 99 -2.75 7.78 18.71
C ASP A 99 -1.79 8.94 18.44
N ASN A 100 -2.34 10.12 18.21
CA ASN A 100 -1.58 11.33 17.90
C ASN A 100 -0.80 11.87 19.13
N SER A 101 -1.01 11.32 20.32
CA SER A 101 -0.26 11.68 21.53
C SER A 101 1.02 10.85 21.70
N ASP A 102 1.11 9.71 21.02
CA ASP A 102 2.27 8.81 21.05
C ASP A 102 3.08 8.92 19.75
N LEU A 103 4.10 9.75 19.78
CA LEU A 103 5.07 9.92 18.68
C LEU A 103 6.40 9.18 18.95
N PHE A 104 6.47 8.39 20.02
CA PHE A 104 7.71 7.73 20.45
C PHE A 104 7.76 6.27 20.04
N THR A 105 6.64 5.56 20.08
CA THR A 105 6.56 4.13 19.72
C THR A 105 6.98 3.87 18.26
N VAL A 106 6.60 4.77 17.35
CA VAL A 106 7.06 4.78 15.96
C VAL A 106 7.64 6.17 15.68
N GLU A 107 8.95 6.27 15.59
CA GLU A 107 9.71 7.53 15.55
C GLU A 107 9.06 8.62 14.69
N GLY A 108 8.50 9.65 15.36
CA GLY A 108 7.92 10.84 14.72
C GLY A 108 6.58 10.62 14.00
N ILE A 109 6.01 9.42 14.08
CA ILE A 109 4.71 9.09 13.49
C ILE A 109 3.72 8.78 14.62
N PRO A 110 2.47 9.29 14.58
CA PRO A 110 1.42 8.86 15.50
C PRO A 110 1.31 7.33 15.51
N ARG A 111 1.27 6.76 16.73
CA ARG A 111 1.25 5.31 16.87
C ARG A 111 0.01 4.71 16.19
N PRO A 112 0.19 3.88 15.15
CA PRO A 112 -0.91 3.20 14.52
C PRO A 112 -1.36 1.98 15.35
N GLU A 113 -2.64 1.67 15.30
CA GLU A 113 -3.25 0.44 15.77
C GLU A 113 -4.27 -0.02 14.75
N GLY A 114 -4.21 -1.28 14.31
CA GLY A 114 -5.16 -1.79 13.31
C GLY A 114 -4.65 -3.00 12.57
N GLN A 115 -5.27 -3.24 11.42
CA GLN A 115 -4.95 -4.40 10.60
C GLN A 115 -5.05 -4.09 9.11
N LEU A 116 -4.26 -4.83 8.33
CA LEU A 116 -4.23 -4.80 6.87
C LEU A 116 -4.20 -6.25 6.35
N GLU A 117 -5.20 -6.60 5.57
CA GLU A 117 -5.23 -7.86 4.82
C GLU A 117 -4.75 -7.60 3.39
N ILE A 118 -3.84 -8.43 2.90
CA ILE A 118 -3.29 -8.34 1.54
C ILE A 118 -3.39 -9.73 0.92
N GLU A 119 -3.91 -9.78 -0.29
CA GLU A 119 -3.92 -10.97 -1.14
C GLU A 119 -3.21 -10.66 -2.45
N ILE A 120 -2.30 -11.56 -2.86
CA ILE A 120 -1.53 -11.45 -4.10
C ILE A 120 -1.76 -12.72 -4.89
N ASP A 121 -2.23 -12.61 -6.12
CA ASP A 121 -2.38 -13.72 -7.06
C ASP A 121 -1.41 -13.54 -8.23
N GLY A 122 -0.78 -14.63 -8.68
CA GLY A 122 0.20 -14.60 -9.77
C GLY A 122 1.59 -14.09 -9.41
N ALA A 123 1.95 -14.01 -8.11
CA ALA A 123 3.23 -13.47 -7.66
C ALA A 123 4.43 -14.26 -8.18
N TYR A 124 4.39 -15.59 -8.06
CA TYR A 124 5.49 -16.45 -8.50
C TYR A 124 5.59 -16.52 -10.02
N GLY A 125 4.44 -16.61 -10.71
CA GLY A 125 4.38 -16.54 -12.15
C GLY A 125 4.94 -15.25 -12.74
N LEU A 126 4.66 -14.11 -12.11
CA LEU A 126 5.25 -12.82 -12.49
C LEU A 126 6.76 -12.82 -12.26
N MET A 127 7.25 -13.31 -11.12
CA MET A 127 8.69 -13.40 -10.85
C MET A 127 9.42 -14.26 -11.90
N ASP A 128 8.85 -15.40 -12.29
CA ASP A 128 9.46 -16.27 -13.30
C ASP A 128 9.60 -15.56 -14.66
N ARG A 129 8.56 -14.82 -15.08
CA ARG A 129 8.61 -14.03 -16.32
C ARG A 129 9.62 -12.88 -16.22
N LEU A 130 9.71 -12.19 -15.06
CA LEU A 130 10.70 -11.13 -14.85
C LEU A 130 12.15 -11.65 -14.89
N ILE A 131 12.38 -12.87 -14.42
CA ILE A 131 13.69 -13.54 -14.57
C ILE A 131 13.96 -13.84 -16.06
N GLU A 132 12.96 -14.35 -16.78
CA GLU A 132 13.10 -14.76 -18.17
C GLU A 132 13.46 -13.58 -19.09
N ILE A 133 12.85 -12.41 -18.85
CA ILE A 133 13.19 -11.18 -19.59
C ILE A 133 14.44 -10.47 -19.04
N GLY A 134 15.06 -10.98 -17.96
CA GLY A 134 16.29 -10.44 -17.40
C GLY A 134 16.15 -9.18 -16.54
N LEU A 135 14.92 -8.82 -16.13
CA LEU A 135 14.68 -7.66 -15.25
C LEU A 135 15.06 -7.92 -13.79
N ILE A 136 15.00 -9.19 -13.35
CA ILE A 136 15.49 -9.60 -12.04
C ILE A 136 16.43 -10.80 -12.16
N GLN A 137 17.39 -10.92 -11.27
CA GLN A 137 18.29 -12.06 -11.23
C GLN A 137 17.66 -13.24 -10.48
N LYS A 138 18.04 -14.47 -10.83
CA LYS A 138 17.57 -15.68 -10.13
C LYS A 138 17.85 -15.65 -8.63
N SER A 139 19.01 -15.12 -8.23
CA SER A 139 19.39 -14.96 -6.81
C SER A 139 18.46 -14.01 -6.05
N GLU A 140 18.06 -12.90 -6.67
CA GLU A 140 17.11 -11.94 -6.11
C GLU A 140 15.72 -12.56 -5.97
N ALA A 141 15.26 -13.28 -6.99
CA ALA A 141 13.98 -13.98 -6.96
C ALA A 141 13.92 -15.05 -5.86
N ILE A 142 15.01 -15.76 -5.60
CA ILE A 142 15.08 -16.72 -4.47
C ILE A 142 14.91 -15.99 -3.14
N GLY A 143 15.58 -14.86 -2.95
CA GLY A 143 15.44 -14.02 -1.75
C GLY A 143 14.00 -13.52 -1.56
N LEU A 144 13.39 -13.00 -2.64
CA LEU A 144 11.99 -12.54 -2.61
C LEU A 144 11.01 -13.67 -2.28
N ARG A 145 11.17 -14.86 -2.90
CA ARG A 145 10.32 -16.02 -2.59
C ARG A 145 10.46 -16.47 -1.14
N MET A 146 11.68 -16.49 -0.61
CA MET A 146 11.91 -16.82 0.80
C MET A 146 11.23 -15.79 1.71
N MET A 147 11.37 -14.50 1.43
CA MET A 147 10.71 -13.45 2.20
C MET A 147 9.18 -13.59 2.13
N LEU A 148 8.61 -13.80 0.94
CA LEU A 148 7.18 -14.02 0.78
C LEU A 148 6.70 -15.24 1.57
N SER A 149 7.42 -16.37 1.50
CA SER A 149 7.04 -17.59 2.23
C SER A 149 7.08 -17.43 3.76
N MET A 150 7.88 -16.49 4.28
CA MET A 150 7.92 -16.17 5.71
C MET A 150 6.77 -15.25 6.14
N LEU A 151 6.34 -14.35 5.26
CA LEU A 151 5.39 -13.30 5.60
C LEU A 151 3.96 -13.60 5.15
N THR A 152 3.77 -14.61 4.29
CA THR A 152 2.45 -14.95 3.73
C THR A 152 2.06 -16.37 4.04
N ALA A 153 0.76 -16.64 3.96
CA ALA A 153 0.18 -17.97 3.93
C ALA A 153 -0.37 -18.27 2.52
N PRO A 154 -0.53 -19.56 2.15
CA PRO A 154 -1.19 -19.92 0.89
C PRO A 154 -2.59 -19.31 0.79
N GLY A 155 -2.91 -18.77 -0.37
CA GLY A 155 -4.24 -18.27 -0.72
C GLY A 155 -5.13 -19.35 -1.36
N PRO A 156 -6.22 -18.94 -2.03
CA PRO A 156 -7.20 -19.86 -2.60
C PRO A 156 -6.73 -20.59 -3.86
N THR A 157 -5.71 -20.10 -4.55
CA THR A 157 -5.12 -20.73 -5.75
C THR A 157 -3.67 -21.09 -5.51
N ASP A 158 -3.08 -21.91 -6.40
CA ASP A 158 -1.69 -22.39 -6.24
C ASP A 158 -0.64 -21.27 -6.25
N ASP A 159 -0.92 -20.13 -6.89
CA ASP A 159 -0.05 -18.94 -6.93
C ASP A 159 -0.65 -17.75 -6.17
N ALA A 160 -1.61 -18.02 -5.28
CA ALA A 160 -2.16 -16.99 -4.41
C ALA A 160 -1.48 -17.02 -3.04
N LEU A 161 -1.15 -15.84 -2.57
CA LEU A 161 -0.53 -15.58 -1.28
C LEU A 161 -1.41 -14.59 -0.52
N LYS A 162 -1.56 -14.78 0.79
CA LYS A 162 -2.26 -13.84 1.65
C LYS A 162 -1.49 -13.56 2.92
N THR A 163 -1.65 -12.36 3.43
CA THR A 163 -1.10 -11.98 4.73
C THR A 163 -2.07 -11.05 5.47
N LEU A 164 -2.17 -11.27 6.77
CA LEU A 164 -2.81 -10.35 7.70
C LEU A 164 -1.70 -9.70 8.52
N ILE A 165 -1.56 -8.38 8.38
CA ILE A 165 -0.64 -7.57 9.18
C ILE A 165 -1.46 -6.86 10.26
N GLU A 166 -1.07 -7.02 11.50
CA GLU A 166 -1.69 -6.38 12.66
C GLU A 166 -0.66 -5.50 13.36
N ILE A 167 -1.07 -4.31 13.77
CA ILE A 167 -0.29 -3.46 14.66
C ILE A 167 -1.08 -3.29 15.95
N THR A 168 -0.48 -3.74 17.06
CA THR A 168 -1.13 -3.70 18.38
C THR A 168 -0.95 -2.36 19.07
N LYS A 169 -1.69 -2.14 20.15
CA LYS A 169 -1.56 -0.97 21.03
C LYS A 169 -0.16 -0.77 21.59
N GLU A 170 0.59 -1.85 21.77
CA GLU A 170 1.98 -1.80 22.23
C GLU A 170 2.98 -1.52 21.11
N GLY A 171 2.50 -1.32 19.86
CA GLY A 171 3.33 -1.07 18.68
C GLY A 171 3.99 -2.33 18.12
N HIS A 172 3.53 -3.53 18.52
CA HIS A 172 4.02 -4.77 17.93
C HIS A 172 3.44 -4.95 16.52
N VAL A 173 4.29 -5.35 15.60
CA VAL A 173 3.90 -5.74 14.24
C VAL A 173 3.84 -7.25 14.16
N ILE A 174 2.68 -7.78 13.79
CA ILE A 174 2.38 -9.20 13.69
C ILE A 174 1.97 -9.50 12.26
N ALA A 175 2.55 -10.52 11.63
CA ALA A 175 2.12 -11.02 10.33
C ALA A 175 1.65 -12.47 10.49
N ASN A 176 0.40 -12.74 10.14
CA ASN A 176 -0.25 -14.06 10.25
C ASN A 176 -0.06 -14.71 11.66
N GLY A 177 -0.17 -13.91 12.72
CA GLY A 177 0.02 -14.36 14.09
C GLY A 177 1.48 -14.47 14.53
N GLN A 178 2.45 -14.23 13.66
CA GLN A 178 3.88 -14.22 14.00
C GLN A 178 4.36 -12.78 14.24
N ARG A 179 4.91 -12.53 15.42
CA ARG A 179 5.47 -11.23 15.76
C ARG A 179 6.77 -10.96 14.99
N LEU A 180 6.82 -9.84 14.28
CA LEU A 180 7.98 -9.38 13.52
C LEU A 180 8.80 -8.34 14.28
N ARG A 181 8.11 -7.52 15.11
CA ARG A 181 8.70 -6.46 15.94
C ARG A 181 7.97 -6.32 17.25
#